data_95346fff340dcc2039657da5cd3ffdba
#
_entry.id   95346fff340dcc2039657da5cd3ffdba
#
_cell.length_a   1.000
_cell.length_b   1.000
_cell.length_c   1.000
_cell.angle_alpha   90.00
_cell.angle_beta   90.00
_cell.angle_gamma   90.00
#
_symmetry.space_group_name_H-M   'P 1'
#
loop_
_entity.id
_entity.type
_entity.pdbx_description
1 polymer ?
#
loop_
_entity_poly.entity_id
_entity_poly.type
_entity_poly.pdbx_seq_one_letter_code
_entity_poly.pdbx_strand_id
1 'polypeptide(L)'
;MTVGYSLWLMPSAADQAELTGWVQRLAPEFGQPAFVPHVTIQGDLETPLDTLQAQTAALAASCQVLQWQVNAVQSTDHFFRCLYLRFDETAAFRALQTGALAISGTDTGLSPYPHLSLAYGQMQPGQQPLLSAVEQNFLTRRLTFDRISICRSSKDIPIPEWTCLQDFPLKPIN
;
A
#
# COMPACT_ATOMS: atom_id res chain seq x y z
N MET A 1 13.20 -21.50 1.68
CA MET A 1 12.08 -20.58 1.96
C MET A 1 12.33 -19.30 1.18
N THR A 2 11.50 -19.01 0.23
CA THR A 2 11.55 -17.75 -0.50
C THR A 2 11.10 -16.63 0.44
N VAL A 3 11.98 -15.71 0.76
CA VAL A 3 11.63 -14.56 1.56
C VAL A 3 10.98 -13.54 0.62
N GLY A 4 9.67 -13.39 0.69
CA GLY A 4 8.95 -12.41 -0.10
C GLY A 4 9.14 -11.00 0.46
N TYR A 5 9.56 -10.07 -0.39
CA TYR A 5 9.60 -8.65 -0.08
C TYR A 5 8.52 -7.90 -0.87
N SER A 6 8.16 -6.74 -0.39
CA SER A 6 7.28 -5.81 -1.10
C SER A 6 7.82 -4.40 -1.00
N LEU A 7 7.58 -3.62 -2.04
CA LEU A 7 7.80 -2.18 -2.05
C LEU A 7 6.46 -1.49 -1.79
N TRP A 8 6.37 -0.80 -0.68
CA TRP A 8 5.20 -0.06 -0.25
C TRP A 8 5.43 1.44 -0.32
N LEU A 9 4.49 2.16 -0.93
CA LEU A 9 4.41 3.61 -0.82
C LEU A 9 3.64 3.95 0.45
N MET A 10 4.27 4.70 1.36
CA MET A 10 3.77 4.91 2.71
C MET A 10 3.15 6.29 2.88
N PRO A 11 1.99 6.37 3.54
CA PRO A 11 1.42 7.64 3.95
C PRO A 11 2.35 8.44 4.86
N SER A 12 2.22 9.76 4.85
CA SER A 12 2.85 10.63 5.84
C SER A 12 2.46 10.23 7.27
N ALA A 13 3.24 10.62 8.25
CA ALA A 13 2.98 10.25 9.66
C ALA A 13 1.56 10.62 10.13
N ALA A 14 1.06 11.80 9.73
CA ALA A 14 -0.26 12.26 10.10
C ALA A 14 -1.38 11.41 9.45
N ASP A 15 -1.29 11.19 8.14
CA ASP A 15 -2.27 10.37 7.41
C ASP A 15 -2.18 8.90 7.85
N GLN A 16 -0.98 8.39 8.10
CA GLN A 16 -0.79 7.02 8.55
C GLN A 16 -1.42 6.76 9.92
N ALA A 17 -1.34 7.71 10.84
CA ALA A 17 -1.96 7.58 12.17
C ALA A 17 -3.49 7.43 12.05
N GLU A 18 -4.14 8.24 11.22
CA GLU A 18 -5.58 8.14 10.99
C GLU A 18 -5.96 6.84 10.27
N LEU A 19 -5.24 6.50 9.20
CA LEU A 19 -5.49 5.27 8.43
C LEU A 19 -5.30 4.02 9.30
N THR A 20 -4.28 4.01 10.17
CA THR A 20 -4.06 2.94 11.14
C THR A 20 -5.24 2.78 12.10
N GLY A 21 -5.81 3.90 12.57
CA GLY A 21 -7.02 3.88 13.40
C GLY A 21 -8.21 3.25 12.68
N TRP A 22 -8.36 3.50 11.38
CA TRP A 22 -9.40 2.84 10.57
C TRP A 22 -9.15 1.36 10.39
N VAL A 23 -7.93 0.96 10.04
CA VAL A 23 -7.57 -0.47 9.92
C VAL A 23 -7.83 -1.22 11.23
N GLN A 24 -7.43 -0.65 12.37
CA GLN A 24 -7.65 -1.25 13.68
C GLN A 24 -9.14 -1.41 14.04
N ARG A 25 -9.98 -0.46 13.66
CA ARG A 25 -11.44 -0.54 13.87
C ARG A 25 -12.12 -1.54 12.95
N LEU A 26 -11.66 -1.65 11.70
CA LEU A 26 -12.26 -2.53 10.71
C LEU A 26 -11.79 -3.99 10.86
N ALA A 27 -10.58 -4.24 11.31
CA ALA A 27 -10.01 -5.58 11.41
C ALA A 27 -10.93 -6.59 12.13
N PRO A 28 -11.49 -6.31 13.33
CA PRO A 28 -12.39 -7.24 14.00
C PRO A 28 -13.72 -7.45 13.26
N GLU A 29 -14.21 -6.44 12.52
CA GLU A 29 -15.44 -6.56 11.74
C GLU A 29 -15.30 -7.57 10.59
N PHE A 30 -14.08 -7.78 10.09
CA PHE A 30 -13.78 -8.76 9.06
C PHE A 30 -13.10 -10.03 9.60
N GLY A 31 -12.90 -10.13 10.92
CA GLY A 31 -12.25 -11.27 11.56
C GLY A 31 -10.79 -11.47 11.13
N GLN A 32 -10.10 -10.39 10.78
CA GLN A 32 -8.73 -10.41 10.27
C GLN A 32 -7.79 -9.59 11.17
N PRO A 33 -6.48 -9.89 11.17
CA PRO A 33 -5.50 -9.05 11.84
C PRO A 33 -5.44 -7.65 11.24
N ALA A 34 -5.14 -6.66 12.08
CA ALA A 34 -4.77 -5.33 11.60
C ALA A 34 -3.40 -5.37 10.90
N PHE A 35 -3.17 -4.44 10.00
CA PHE A 35 -1.94 -4.31 9.22
C PHE A 35 -1.58 -2.84 9.04
N VAL A 36 -0.36 -2.58 8.58
CA VAL A 36 0.13 -1.22 8.31
C VAL A 36 -0.47 -0.71 7.00
N PRO A 37 -1.21 0.42 7.00
CA PRO A 37 -1.77 0.99 5.78
C PRO A 37 -0.70 1.41 4.78
N HIS A 38 -0.84 1.03 3.53
CA HIS A 38 0.12 1.30 2.47
C HIS A 38 -0.50 1.20 1.08
N VAL A 39 0.15 1.77 0.08
CA VAL A 39 -0.09 1.46 -1.33
C VAL A 39 1.01 0.53 -1.81
N THR A 40 0.65 -0.67 -2.27
CA THR A 40 1.63 -1.60 -2.84
C THR A 40 2.08 -1.09 -4.21
N ILE A 41 3.38 -0.91 -4.38
CA ILE A 41 3.98 -0.68 -5.70
C ILE A 41 4.17 -2.04 -6.38
N GLN A 42 4.88 -2.94 -5.72
CA GLN A 42 5.08 -4.33 -6.15
C GLN A 42 5.27 -5.24 -4.94
N GLY A 43 4.61 -6.39 -4.95
CA GLY A 43 4.75 -7.43 -3.93
C GLY A 43 5.44 -8.69 -4.45
N ASP A 44 5.58 -9.67 -3.58
CA ASP A 44 6.13 -11.00 -3.87
C ASP A 44 7.50 -10.97 -4.56
N LEU A 45 8.38 -10.06 -4.14
CA LEU A 45 9.73 -9.89 -4.69
C LEU A 45 10.70 -10.92 -4.11
N GLU A 46 11.50 -11.51 -4.99
CA GLU A 46 12.58 -12.45 -4.64
C GLU A 46 13.98 -11.81 -4.80
N THR A 47 14.06 -10.56 -5.17
CA THR A 47 15.32 -9.81 -5.33
C THR A 47 16.10 -9.82 -4.00
N PRO A 48 17.41 -10.09 -3.99
CA PRO A 48 18.24 -10.04 -2.79
C PRO A 48 18.10 -8.69 -2.07
N LEU A 49 18.06 -8.73 -0.73
CA LEU A 49 17.73 -7.56 0.08
C LEU A 49 18.70 -6.38 -0.12
N ASP A 50 19.99 -6.65 -0.19
CA ASP A 50 21.01 -5.62 -0.41
C ASP A 50 20.86 -4.93 -1.76
N THR A 51 20.57 -5.69 -2.81
CA THR A 51 20.25 -5.15 -4.14
C THR A 51 18.97 -4.34 -4.09
N LEU A 52 17.92 -4.85 -3.44
CA LEU A 52 16.64 -4.18 -3.29
C LEU A 52 16.81 -2.85 -2.53
N GLN A 53 17.60 -2.83 -1.46
CA GLN A 53 17.90 -1.62 -0.68
C GLN A 53 18.60 -0.55 -1.51
N ALA A 54 19.68 -0.90 -2.21
CA ALA A 54 20.43 0.05 -3.01
C ALA A 54 19.59 0.67 -4.15
N GLN A 55 18.84 -0.17 -4.84
CA GLN A 55 18.03 0.29 -5.98
C GLN A 55 16.75 1.02 -5.56
N THR A 56 16.14 0.63 -4.44
CA THR A 56 15.00 1.37 -3.87
C THR A 56 15.41 2.75 -3.37
N ALA A 57 16.60 2.89 -2.79
CA ALA A 57 17.15 4.21 -2.42
C ALA A 57 17.26 5.13 -3.64
N ALA A 58 17.78 4.64 -4.76
CA ALA A 58 17.87 5.39 -6.00
C ALA A 58 16.49 5.74 -6.58
N LEU A 59 15.55 4.81 -6.56
CA LEU A 59 14.17 5.04 -7.01
C LEU A 59 13.49 6.12 -6.17
N ALA A 60 13.55 6.04 -4.84
CA ALA A 60 12.97 7.04 -3.95
C ALA A 60 13.59 8.42 -4.16
N ALA A 61 14.92 8.49 -4.35
CA ALA A 61 15.62 9.73 -4.63
C ALA A 61 15.25 10.37 -5.98
N SER A 62 14.64 9.61 -6.89
CA SER A 62 14.16 10.13 -8.19
C SER A 62 12.72 10.62 -8.17
N CYS A 63 11.94 10.29 -7.13
CA CYS A 63 10.52 10.59 -7.03
C CYS A 63 10.22 11.67 -5.99
N GLN A 64 9.23 12.52 -6.26
CA GLN A 64 8.77 13.52 -5.31
C GLN A 64 7.67 12.94 -4.40
N VAL A 65 7.50 13.56 -3.24
CA VAL A 65 6.34 13.36 -2.37
C VAL A 65 5.05 13.48 -3.19
N LEU A 66 4.15 12.52 -3.01
CA LEU A 66 2.87 12.45 -3.72
C LEU A 66 1.75 13.00 -2.83
N GLN A 67 0.97 13.91 -3.37
CA GLN A 67 -0.32 14.30 -2.82
C GLN A 67 -1.41 13.74 -3.71
N TRP A 68 -2.13 12.74 -3.21
CA TRP A 68 -3.05 11.94 -4.01
C TRP A 68 -4.48 12.04 -3.48
N GLN A 69 -5.40 12.39 -4.37
CA GLN A 69 -6.81 12.45 -4.02
C GLN A 69 -7.45 11.06 -4.10
N VAL A 70 -8.19 10.70 -3.06
CA VAL A 70 -9.05 9.51 -3.07
C VAL A 70 -10.19 9.76 -4.04
N ASN A 71 -10.30 8.98 -5.10
CA ASN A 71 -11.34 9.15 -6.11
C ASN A 71 -12.51 8.17 -5.96
N ALA A 72 -12.32 7.09 -5.25
CA ALA A 72 -13.39 6.14 -4.92
C ALA A 72 -13.06 5.35 -3.65
N VAL A 73 -14.10 4.87 -2.98
CA VAL A 73 -14.02 3.82 -1.96
C VAL A 73 -14.72 2.60 -2.52
N GLN A 74 -14.03 1.47 -2.56
CA GLN A 74 -14.50 0.29 -3.26
C GLN A 74 -14.32 -0.98 -2.43
N SER A 75 -15.06 -2.00 -2.80
CA SER A 75 -14.96 -3.35 -2.26
C SER A 75 -14.90 -4.35 -3.42
N THR A 76 -14.11 -5.43 -3.24
CA THR A 76 -14.05 -6.55 -4.18
C THR A 76 -14.03 -7.87 -3.42
N ASP A 77 -14.20 -8.98 -4.13
CA ASP A 77 -14.09 -10.33 -3.56
C ASP A 77 -12.63 -10.79 -3.37
N HIS A 78 -11.65 -9.93 -3.72
CA HIS A 78 -10.26 -10.24 -3.53
C HIS A 78 -9.85 -9.99 -2.08
N PHE A 79 -9.27 -11.00 -1.41
CA PHE A 79 -8.94 -10.96 0.02
C PHE A 79 -8.17 -9.68 0.43
N PHE A 80 -7.13 -9.31 -0.30
CA PHE A 80 -6.32 -8.13 0.01
C PHE A 80 -6.89 -6.81 -0.52
N ARG A 81 -8.06 -6.83 -1.15
CA ARG A 81 -8.80 -5.66 -1.65
C ARG A 81 -10.28 -5.76 -1.27
N CYS A 82 -10.54 -6.11 -0.01
CA CYS A 82 -11.89 -6.27 0.50
C CYS A 82 -12.61 -4.92 0.66
N LEU A 83 -11.92 -3.94 1.25
CA LEU A 83 -12.38 -2.57 1.39
C LEU A 83 -11.17 -1.64 1.27
N TYR A 84 -11.19 -0.73 0.31
CA TYR A 84 -10.01 0.07 -0.01
C TYR A 84 -10.34 1.44 -0.60
N LEU A 85 -9.39 2.35 -0.45
CA LEU A 85 -9.35 3.66 -1.11
C LEU A 85 -8.70 3.49 -2.48
N ARG A 86 -9.32 4.03 -3.51
CA ARG A 86 -8.81 4.04 -4.88
C ARG A 86 -8.30 5.42 -5.25
N PHE A 87 -7.18 5.44 -5.98
CA PHE A 87 -6.58 6.66 -6.53
C PHE A 87 -6.54 6.57 -8.05
N ASP A 88 -6.44 7.74 -8.71
CA ASP A 88 -6.21 7.77 -10.14
C ASP A 88 -4.78 7.29 -10.46
N GLU A 89 -4.63 6.59 -11.56
CA GLU A 89 -3.33 6.25 -12.07
C GLU A 89 -2.64 7.50 -12.62
N THR A 90 -1.54 7.91 -11.99
CA THR A 90 -0.76 9.07 -12.36
C THR A 90 0.55 8.69 -13.03
N ALA A 91 1.18 9.63 -13.74
CA ALA A 91 2.52 9.44 -14.31
C ALA A 91 3.55 9.13 -13.19
N ALA A 92 3.40 9.74 -12.00
CA ALA A 92 4.26 9.48 -10.85
C ALA A 92 4.15 8.02 -10.36
N PHE A 93 2.93 7.48 -10.26
CA PHE A 93 2.75 6.08 -9.86
C PHE A 93 3.27 5.11 -10.93
N ARG A 94 3.02 5.38 -12.20
CA ARG A 94 3.60 4.59 -13.29
C ARG A 94 5.13 4.60 -13.27
N ALA A 95 5.76 5.74 -12.96
CA ALA A 95 7.20 5.82 -12.81
C ALA A 95 7.72 4.95 -11.65
N LEU A 96 7.01 4.90 -10.52
CA LEU A 96 7.32 4.01 -9.39
C LEU A 96 7.22 2.54 -9.80
N GLN A 97 6.18 2.14 -10.51
CA GLN A 97 6.02 0.77 -10.99
C GLN A 97 7.07 0.40 -12.05
N THR A 98 7.38 1.30 -12.96
CA THR A 98 8.47 1.11 -13.95
C THR A 98 9.82 0.91 -13.25
N GLY A 99 10.10 1.70 -12.21
CA GLY A 99 11.30 1.55 -11.39
C GLY A 99 11.32 0.21 -10.64
N ALA A 100 10.21 -0.19 -10.04
CA ALA A 100 10.09 -1.48 -9.37
C ALA A 100 10.30 -2.66 -10.34
N LEU A 101 9.71 -2.59 -11.54
CA LEU A 101 9.92 -3.58 -12.60
C LEU A 101 11.38 -3.67 -13.01
N ALA A 102 12.08 -2.54 -13.14
CA ALA A 102 13.51 -2.53 -13.46
C ALA A 102 14.37 -3.16 -12.36
N ILE A 103 13.97 -2.99 -11.09
CA ILE A 103 14.64 -3.59 -9.92
C ILE A 103 14.42 -5.11 -9.89
N SER A 104 13.20 -5.55 -10.07
CA SER A 104 12.80 -6.95 -9.90
C SER A 104 13.03 -7.82 -11.14
N GLY A 105 13.02 -7.22 -12.32
CA GLY A 105 13.09 -7.93 -13.60
C GLY A 105 11.81 -8.72 -13.94
N THR A 106 10.73 -8.54 -13.19
CA THR A 106 9.45 -9.25 -13.40
C THR A 106 8.26 -8.34 -13.16
N ASP A 107 7.17 -8.57 -13.86
CA ASP A 107 5.89 -7.90 -13.63
C ASP A 107 5.03 -8.60 -12.55
N THR A 108 5.49 -9.73 -12.03
CA THR A 108 4.85 -10.44 -10.92
C THR A 108 4.71 -9.52 -9.71
N GLY A 109 3.54 -9.48 -9.11
CA GLY A 109 3.27 -8.70 -7.90
C GLY A 109 3.10 -7.20 -8.10
N LEU A 110 3.16 -6.68 -9.33
CA LEU A 110 2.78 -5.29 -9.61
C LEU A 110 1.32 -5.07 -9.23
N SER A 111 1.06 -3.97 -8.54
CA SER A 111 -0.32 -3.59 -8.21
C SER A 111 -1.10 -3.29 -9.50
N PRO A 112 -2.32 -3.85 -9.68
CA PRO A 112 -3.09 -3.66 -10.92
C PRO A 112 -3.58 -2.22 -11.09
N TYR A 113 -3.70 -1.49 -10.00
CA TYR A 113 -4.05 -0.07 -9.93
C TYR A 113 -3.71 0.50 -8.54
N PRO A 114 -3.52 1.83 -8.41
CA PRO A 114 -3.19 2.41 -7.13
C PRO A 114 -4.37 2.33 -6.15
N HIS A 115 -4.15 1.64 -5.02
CA HIS A 115 -5.14 1.51 -3.96
C HIS A 115 -4.46 1.37 -2.59
N LEU A 116 -5.18 1.75 -1.55
CA LEU A 116 -4.79 1.56 -0.15
C LEU A 116 -5.91 0.80 0.55
N SER A 117 -5.62 -0.42 0.94
CA SER A 117 -6.59 -1.27 1.64
C SER A 117 -6.76 -0.83 3.09
N LEU A 118 -8.00 -0.85 3.57
CA LEU A 118 -8.37 -0.60 4.96
C LEU A 118 -8.86 -1.85 5.67
N ALA A 119 -9.30 -2.87 4.92
CA ALA A 119 -9.66 -4.17 5.46
C ALA A 119 -9.28 -5.28 4.49
N TYR A 120 -8.89 -6.41 5.04
CA TYR A 120 -8.70 -7.67 4.33
C TYR A 120 -9.83 -8.63 4.68
N GLY A 121 -10.03 -9.64 3.84
CA GLY A 121 -11.07 -10.64 4.04
C GLY A 121 -12.14 -10.60 2.96
N GLN A 122 -13.39 -10.65 3.36
CA GLN A 122 -14.53 -10.65 2.45
C GLN A 122 -15.69 -9.84 3.05
N MET A 123 -16.22 -8.92 2.24
CA MET A 123 -17.40 -8.14 2.62
C MET A 123 -18.62 -9.06 2.77
N GLN A 124 -19.28 -8.99 3.92
CA GLN A 124 -20.48 -9.75 4.19
C GLN A 124 -21.75 -8.93 3.94
N PRO A 125 -22.88 -9.59 3.64
CA PRO A 125 -24.17 -8.90 3.63
C PRO A 125 -24.39 -8.15 4.96
N GLY A 126 -24.83 -6.89 4.88
CA GLY A 126 -25.04 -6.05 6.06
C GLY A 126 -23.83 -5.20 6.47
N GLN A 127 -22.66 -5.38 5.87
CA GLN A 127 -21.48 -4.55 6.14
C GLN A 127 -21.39 -3.28 5.25
N GLN A 128 -22.35 -3.04 4.37
CA GLN A 128 -22.42 -1.81 3.55
C GLN A 128 -22.30 -0.51 4.35
N PRO A 129 -22.82 -0.40 5.58
CA PRO A 129 -22.60 0.80 6.38
C PRO A 129 -21.13 1.09 6.70
N LEU A 130 -20.27 0.07 6.76
CA LEU A 130 -18.81 0.26 6.95
C LEU A 130 -18.17 0.94 5.74
N LEU A 131 -18.53 0.46 4.53
CA LEU A 131 -18.08 1.10 3.29
C LEU A 131 -18.54 2.56 3.23
N SER A 132 -19.81 2.82 3.52
CA SER A 132 -20.37 4.19 3.52
C SER A 132 -19.68 5.10 4.54
N ALA A 133 -19.33 4.59 5.72
CA ALA A 133 -18.60 5.36 6.72
C ALA A 133 -17.19 5.74 6.25
N VAL A 134 -16.48 4.80 5.60
CA VAL A 134 -15.18 5.05 4.98
C VAL A 134 -15.30 6.08 3.86
N GLU A 135 -16.31 5.91 2.99
CA GLU A 135 -16.57 6.84 1.89
C GLU A 135 -16.84 8.27 2.38
N GLN A 136 -17.68 8.42 3.39
CA GLN A 136 -17.97 9.74 4.01
C GLN A 136 -16.72 10.40 4.57
N ASN A 137 -15.75 9.62 5.07
CA ASN A 137 -14.54 10.16 5.65
C ASN A 137 -13.43 10.45 4.62
N PHE A 138 -13.29 9.63 3.58
CA PHE A 138 -12.13 9.68 2.70
C PHE A 138 -12.41 10.15 1.28
N LEU A 139 -13.63 10.03 0.76
CA LEU A 139 -13.90 10.41 -0.63
C LEU A 139 -13.52 11.88 -0.87
N THR A 140 -12.77 12.13 -1.93
CA THR A 140 -12.20 13.44 -2.32
C THR A 140 -11.10 14.00 -1.42
N ARG A 141 -10.75 13.34 -0.31
CA ARG A 141 -9.62 13.76 0.52
C ARG A 141 -8.29 13.54 -0.22
N ARG A 142 -7.33 14.40 0.07
CA ARG A 142 -5.94 14.22 -0.35
C ARG A 142 -5.14 13.59 0.78
N LEU A 143 -4.40 12.55 0.43
CA LEU A 143 -3.44 11.89 1.30
C LEU A 143 -2.03 12.15 0.78
N THR A 144 -1.10 12.31 1.68
CA THR A 144 0.32 12.53 1.37
C THR A 144 1.10 11.24 1.55
N PHE A 145 1.91 10.91 0.55
CA PHE A 145 2.81 9.75 0.57
C PHE A 145 4.24 10.26 0.44
N ASP A 146 5.10 9.95 1.41
CA ASP A 146 6.39 10.61 1.57
C ASP A 146 7.61 9.67 1.56
N ARG A 147 7.40 8.35 1.48
CA ARG A 147 8.50 7.38 1.45
C ARG A 147 8.11 6.06 0.80
N ILE A 148 9.11 5.32 0.36
CA ILE A 148 9.00 3.92 -0.02
C ILE A 148 9.55 3.09 1.13
N SER A 149 8.84 2.04 1.54
CA SER A 149 9.35 1.06 2.50
C SER A 149 9.57 -0.29 1.84
N ILE A 150 10.68 -0.94 2.16
CA ILE A 150 10.89 -2.35 1.89
C ILE A 150 10.31 -3.11 3.07
N CYS A 151 9.34 -3.98 2.81
CA CYS A 151 8.70 -4.77 3.84
C CYS A 151 8.84 -6.26 3.51
N ARG A 152 9.10 -7.07 4.54
CA ARG A 152 8.98 -8.52 4.45
C ARG A 152 7.49 -8.83 4.54
N SER A 153 6.88 -9.11 3.41
CA SER A 153 5.47 -9.40 3.29
C SER A 153 5.20 -10.15 1.99
N SER A 154 4.33 -11.12 2.03
CA SER A 154 3.80 -11.83 0.86
C SER A 154 2.47 -12.49 1.24
N LYS A 155 1.77 -13.01 0.25
CA LYS A 155 0.55 -13.81 0.49
C LYS A 155 0.81 -15.09 1.31
N ASP A 156 2.06 -15.56 1.33
CA ASP A 156 2.47 -16.79 2.02
C ASP A 156 3.03 -16.52 3.43
N ILE A 157 3.17 -15.25 3.82
CA ILE A 157 3.58 -14.83 5.18
C ILE A 157 2.34 -14.38 5.94
N PRO A 158 2.08 -14.91 7.15
CA PRO A 158 0.97 -14.44 7.98
C PRO A 158 1.04 -12.93 8.22
N ILE A 159 -0.09 -12.23 8.11
CA ILE A 159 -0.15 -10.76 8.24
C ILE A 159 0.51 -10.25 9.53
N PRO A 160 0.34 -10.90 10.72
CA PRO A 160 1.03 -10.45 11.94
C PRO A 160 2.56 -10.55 11.91
N GLU A 161 3.11 -11.29 10.95
CA GLU A 161 4.56 -11.44 10.76
C GLU A 161 5.13 -10.45 9.73
N TRP A 162 4.29 -9.65 9.08
CA TRP A 162 4.74 -8.62 8.15
C TRP A 162 5.53 -7.55 8.88
N THR A 163 6.69 -7.19 8.34
CA THR A 163 7.61 -6.26 8.97
C THR A 163 8.24 -5.34 7.94
N CYS A 164 8.15 -4.03 8.15
CA CYS A 164 8.90 -3.05 7.37
C CYS A 164 10.35 -3.01 7.86
N LEU A 165 11.29 -3.18 6.95
CA LEU A 165 12.72 -3.32 7.23
C LEU A 165 13.47 -1.99 7.09
N GLN A 166 13.10 -1.17 6.11
CA GLN A 166 13.78 0.09 5.84
C GLN A 166 12.89 1.05 5.07
N ASP A 167 12.99 2.32 5.43
CA ASP A 167 12.30 3.44 4.79
C ASP A 167 13.26 4.25 3.93
N PHE A 168 12.78 4.72 2.79
CA PHE A 168 13.49 5.57 1.84
C PHE A 168 12.64 6.81 1.55
N PRO A 169 13.02 8.00 2.06
CA PRO A 169 12.22 9.20 1.86
C PRO A 169 12.19 9.62 0.38
N LEU A 170 11.03 10.08 -0.08
CA LEU A 170 10.88 10.74 -1.36
C LEU A 170 11.41 12.18 -1.29
N LYS A 171 11.70 12.78 -2.46
CA LYS A 171 12.10 14.18 -2.52
C LYS A 171 10.96 15.09 -2.05
N PRO A 172 11.25 16.13 -1.24
CA PRO A 172 10.26 17.14 -0.91
C PRO A 172 9.69 17.80 -2.17
N ILE A 173 8.44 18.25 -2.06
CA ILE A 173 7.84 19.14 -3.07
C ILE A 173 8.51 20.52 -2.92
N ASN A 174 9.09 21.04 -3.99
CA ASN A 174 9.66 22.39 -4.02
C ASN A 174 8.55 23.46 -4.04
#